data_86c6bfd1e4e45920b6a2823e7d160a56
#
_entry.id   86c6bfd1e4e45920b6a2823e7d160a56
#
_cell.length_a   1.000
_cell.length_b   1.000
_cell.length_c   1.000
_cell.angle_alpha   90.00
_cell.angle_beta   90.00
_cell.angle_gamma   90.00
#
_symmetry.space_group_name_H-M   'P 1'
#
loop_
_entity.id
_entity.type
_entity.pdbx_description
1 polymer ?
#
loop_
_entity_poly.entity_id
_entity_poly.type
_entity_poly.pdbx_seq_one_letter_code
_entity_poly.pdbx_strand_id
1 'polypeptide(L)'
;MNYLKERDGDLFSNADLKQLIVPLLIEQLLAIAVGMADSIMVSSVGEAAVSSVSLIDTIFILLINMFTAIATGGAVVCGQYIGKKRPHKACEAADQLLLVTTALSVVIMAAVYLLKPFILHVVFGNITAEVERNCNIYLMIVAASIPFLAVYNGCAAIFRAQGDSKTPMKISIVMNLINISGNALLVYALKFGVDGVAIPTLLSRMHAAVAAFVLVHNKRYLVRCSYPVKVKPDFHMLKKILGIGIPNGLENSMFQLGKIMVLSMITQFGTASIAANAVSNTIAVFQTLPGMAIGNAVLTVSAQCAGAGDYEQVKYYAKKLHIIIYGLMIVCCLGVIAALPAVLHVYSLSAEATAMTEDIIVYHGICCMIIWPIAFNLPNVLRASNDVAFCMILSILSMWICRIGMSYVLGVRMGFGVFGVWVAMTMDWVVRAIFFVLRYRSGKWQHQT
;
A
#
# COMPACT_ATOMS: atom_id res chain seq x y z
N MET A 1 -18.78 4.58 25.10
CA MET A 1 -19.29 5.68 24.26
C MET A 1 -18.60 7.05 24.45
N ASN A 2 -17.70 7.21 25.43
CA ASN A 2 -17.00 8.48 25.69
C ASN A 2 -15.77 8.80 24.80
N TYR A 3 -15.30 7.84 23.99
CA TYR A 3 -14.06 8.01 23.20
C TYR A 3 -14.25 8.78 21.87
N LEU A 4 -15.48 9.11 21.49
CA LEU A 4 -15.75 9.95 20.32
C LEU A 4 -15.89 11.45 20.68
N LYS A 5 -15.90 11.78 21.97
CA LYS A 5 -15.93 13.18 22.42
C LYS A 5 -14.51 13.75 22.44
N GLU A 6 -14.39 15.03 22.12
CA GLU A 6 -13.17 15.81 22.27
C GLU A 6 -12.88 16.06 23.75
N ARG A 7 -11.61 16.13 24.12
CA ARG A 7 -11.11 16.46 25.45
C ARG A 7 -10.34 17.77 25.34
N ASP A 8 -10.38 18.57 26.40
CA ASP A 8 -9.52 19.74 26.49
C ASP A 8 -8.06 19.30 26.48
N GLY A 9 -7.26 19.84 25.55
CA GLY A 9 -5.86 19.47 25.36
C GLY A 9 -5.59 18.39 24.32
N ASP A 10 -6.61 17.88 23.61
CA ASP A 10 -6.44 16.94 22.48
C ASP A 10 -5.62 17.56 21.34
N LEU A 11 -4.61 16.83 20.83
CA LEU A 11 -3.76 17.28 19.71
C LEU A 11 -4.53 17.33 18.37
N PHE A 12 -5.58 16.53 18.22
CA PHE A 12 -6.42 16.47 17.04
C PHE A 12 -7.89 16.57 17.40
N SER A 13 -8.58 17.53 16.83
CA SER A 13 -10.04 17.61 16.89
C SER A 13 -10.71 16.52 16.05
N ASN A 14 -12.01 16.30 16.25
CA ASN A 14 -12.78 15.41 15.37
C ASN A 14 -12.82 15.93 13.92
N ALA A 15 -12.79 17.25 13.73
CA ALA A 15 -12.72 17.88 12.43
C ALA A 15 -11.40 17.57 11.72
N ASP A 16 -10.26 17.61 12.44
CA ASP A 16 -8.95 17.27 11.89
C ASP A 16 -8.88 15.80 11.49
N LEU A 17 -9.39 14.89 12.34
CA LEU A 17 -9.46 13.47 12.02
C LEU A 17 -10.33 13.21 10.77
N LYS A 18 -11.47 13.87 10.64
CA LYS A 18 -12.32 13.76 9.45
C LYS A 18 -11.60 14.29 8.20
N GLN A 19 -10.90 15.43 8.31
CA GLN A 19 -10.14 15.99 7.21
C GLN A 19 -8.95 15.13 6.80
N LEU A 20 -8.44 14.31 7.70
CA LEU A 20 -7.37 13.34 7.42
C LEU A 20 -7.94 12.06 6.80
N ILE A 21 -9.00 11.47 7.37
CA ILE A 21 -9.54 10.16 7.01
C ILE A 21 -10.30 10.17 5.69
N VAL A 22 -11.20 11.14 5.48
CA VAL A 22 -12.08 11.16 4.28
C VAL A 22 -11.26 11.22 2.97
N PRO A 23 -10.26 12.10 2.82
CA PRO A 23 -9.43 12.09 1.62
C PRO A 23 -8.67 10.79 1.40
N LEU A 24 -8.19 10.13 2.47
CA LEU A 24 -7.49 8.84 2.37
C LEU A 24 -8.43 7.73 1.87
N LEU A 25 -9.68 7.72 2.32
CA LEU A 25 -10.70 6.78 1.81
C LEU A 25 -10.98 7.01 0.33
N ILE A 26 -11.13 8.27 -0.09
CA ILE A 26 -11.35 8.64 -1.49
C ILE A 26 -10.14 8.24 -2.35
N GLU A 27 -8.93 8.53 -1.88
CA GLU A 27 -7.69 8.18 -2.59
C GLU A 27 -7.58 6.66 -2.79
N GLN A 28 -7.91 5.88 -1.77
CA GLN A 28 -7.86 4.42 -1.83
C GLN A 28 -8.93 3.84 -2.78
N LEU A 29 -10.15 4.37 -2.74
CA LEU A 29 -11.21 3.99 -3.69
C LEU A 29 -10.82 4.30 -5.13
N LEU A 30 -10.27 5.49 -5.38
CA LEU A 30 -9.80 5.88 -6.70
C LEU A 30 -8.68 4.97 -7.20
N ALA A 31 -7.72 4.61 -6.35
CA ALA A 31 -6.63 3.71 -6.74
C ALA A 31 -7.15 2.35 -7.22
N ILE A 32 -8.16 1.79 -6.53
CA ILE A 32 -8.79 0.53 -6.94
C ILE A 32 -9.56 0.70 -8.25
N ALA A 33 -10.38 1.75 -8.37
CA ALA A 33 -11.19 2.00 -9.56
C ALA A 33 -10.31 2.21 -10.82
N VAL A 34 -9.20 2.93 -10.67
CA VAL A 34 -8.25 3.16 -11.77
C VAL A 34 -7.54 1.86 -12.16
N GLY A 35 -7.09 1.06 -11.20
CA GLY A 35 -6.48 -0.24 -11.49
C GLY A 35 -7.42 -1.17 -12.27
N MET A 36 -8.72 -1.15 -11.94
CA MET A 36 -9.73 -1.89 -12.71
C MET A 36 -9.93 -1.32 -14.11
N ALA A 37 -10.01 -0.01 -14.26
CA ALA A 37 -10.14 0.66 -15.56
C ALA A 37 -8.94 0.38 -16.46
N ASP A 38 -7.72 0.46 -15.93
CA ASP A 38 -6.50 0.15 -16.66
C ASP A 38 -6.49 -1.30 -17.15
N SER A 39 -6.88 -2.25 -16.31
CA SER A 39 -6.98 -3.66 -16.70
C SER A 39 -7.97 -3.89 -17.84
N ILE A 40 -9.13 -3.21 -17.81
CA ILE A 40 -10.13 -3.27 -18.89
C ILE A 40 -9.56 -2.66 -20.18
N MET A 41 -8.90 -1.52 -20.10
CA MET A 41 -8.34 -0.86 -21.29
C MET A 41 -7.20 -1.66 -21.91
N VAL A 42 -6.31 -2.25 -21.10
CA VAL A 42 -5.24 -3.14 -21.59
C VAL A 42 -5.83 -4.40 -22.25
N SER A 43 -6.91 -4.97 -21.70
CA SER A 43 -7.53 -6.16 -22.28
C SER A 43 -8.09 -5.92 -23.71
N SER A 44 -8.48 -4.68 -24.02
CA SER A 44 -8.93 -4.31 -25.36
C SER A 44 -7.80 -4.24 -26.40
N VAL A 45 -6.55 -4.17 -25.97
CA VAL A 45 -5.37 -4.21 -26.88
C VAL A 45 -5.04 -5.62 -27.33
N GLY A 46 -5.29 -6.63 -26.47
CA GLY A 46 -5.08 -8.04 -26.76
C GLY A 46 -4.39 -8.81 -25.63
N GLU A 47 -4.40 -10.14 -25.73
CA GLU A 47 -3.87 -11.03 -24.70
C GLU A 47 -2.36 -10.87 -24.46
N ALA A 48 -1.58 -10.65 -25.53
CA ALA A 48 -0.14 -10.40 -25.41
C ALA A 48 0.16 -9.09 -24.67
N ALA A 49 -0.69 -8.07 -24.82
CA ALA A 49 -0.57 -6.81 -24.09
C ALA A 49 -0.88 -7.00 -22.60
N VAL A 50 -1.97 -7.71 -22.28
CA VAL A 50 -2.34 -8.03 -20.88
C VAL A 50 -1.22 -8.79 -20.19
N SER A 51 -0.68 -9.81 -20.84
CA SER A 51 0.43 -10.61 -20.29
C SER A 51 1.66 -9.75 -20.04
N SER A 52 2.02 -8.90 -20.99
CA SER A 52 3.20 -8.02 -20.90
C SER A 52 3.08 -7.01 -19.76
N VAL A 53 1.95 -6.32 -19.69
CA VAL A 53 1.68 -5.33 -18.62
C VAL A 53 1.69 -6.02 -17.27
N SER A 54 1.03 -7.17 -17.10
CA SER A 54 0.98 -7.91 -15.84
C SER A 54 2.37 -8.35 -15.36
N LEU A 55 3.24 -8.80 -16.26
CA LEU A 55 4.61 -9.19 -15.91
C LEU A 55 5.41 -8.00 -15.40
N ILE A 56 5.36 -6.87 -16.10
CA ILE A 56 6.08 -5.67 -15.71
C ILE A 56 5.50 -5.08 -14.41
N ASP A 57 4.17 -5.05 -14.27
CA ASP A 57 3.50 -4.53 -13.08
C ASP A 57 3.88 -5.31 -11.81
N THR A 58 4.16 -6.60 -11.93
CA THR A 58 4.66 -7.42 -10.80
C THR A 58 5.97 -6.85 -10.24
N ILE A 59 6.88 -6.39 -11.10
CA ILE A 59 8.13 -5.72 -10.67
C ILE A 59 7.83 -4.34 -10.09
N PHE A 60 6.94 -3.58 -10.75
CA PHE A 60 6.59 -2.22 -10.31
C PHE A 60 5.90 -2.20 -8.95
N ILE A 61 5.07 -3.20 -8.62
CA ILE A 61 4.46 -3.34 -7.28
C ILE A 61 5.55 -3.45 -6.20
N LEU A 62 6.61 -4.20 -6.43
CA LEU A 62 7.74 -4.28 -5.49
C LEU A 62 8.42 -2.92 -5.31
N LEU A 63 8.67 -2.20 -6.42
CA LEU A 63 9.28 -0.87 -6.38
C LEU A 63 8.38 0.16 -5.67
N ILE A 64 7.08 0.15 -5.97
CA ILE A 64 6.08 1.01 -5.30
C ILE A 64 6.09 0.76 -3.80
N ASN A 65 6.06 -0.51 -3.37
CA ASN A 65 6.08 -0.88 -1.96
C ASN A 65 7.36 -0.42 -1.26
N MET A 66 8.50 -0.50 -1.92
CA MET A 66 9.78 -0.03 -1.39
C MET A 66 9.78 1.51 -1.21
N PHE A 67 9.36 2.28 -2.22
CA PHE A 67 9.27 3.74 -2.09
C PHE A 67 8.25 4.17 -1.04
N THR A 68 7.10 3.48 -0.97
CA THR A 68 6.09 3.72 0.07
C THR A 68 6.64 3.43 1.47
N ALA A 69 7.46 2.41 1.63
CA ALA A 69 8.08 2.08 2.90
C ALA A 69 9.09 3.15 3.36
N ILE A 70 9.93 3.66 2.45
CA ILE A 70 10.87 4.76 2.74
C ILE A 70 10.07 6.03 3.05
N ALA A 71 9.04 6.33 2.26
CA ALA A 71 8.14 7.46 2.48
C ALA A 71 7.45 7.39 3.86
N THR A 72 7.04 6.19 4.29
CA THR A 72 6.52 5.94 5.65
C THR A 72 7.56 6.29 6.72
N GLY A 73 8.81 5.89 6.53
CA GLY A 73 9.90 6.26 7.43
C GLY A 73 10.06 7.77 7.57
N GLY A 74 10.03 8.48 6.44
CA GLY A 74 10.06 9.94 6.42
C GLY A 74 8.85 10.59 7.07
N ALA A 75 7.64 10.07 6.81
CA ALA A 75 6.41 10.55 7.42
C ALA A 75 6.44 10.44 8.96
N VAL A 76 6.92 9.30 9.48
CA VAL A 76 7.05 9.09 10.94
C VAL A 76 8.04 10.09 11.54
N VAL A 77 9.22 10.24 10.96
CA VAL A 77 10.24 11.17 11.46
C VAL A 77 9.76 12.63 11.39
N CYS A 78 9.13 13.04 10.28
CA CYS A 78 8.52 14.37 10.17
C CYS A 78 7.43 14.57 11.23
N GLY A 79 6.51 13.59 11.38
CA GLY A 79 5.43 13.64 12.36
C GLY A 79 5.95 13.75 13.79
N GLN A 80 6.98 12.99 14.16
CA GLN A 80 7.61 13.07 15.48
C GLN A 80 8.23 14.45 15.74
N TYR A 81 8.89 15.07 14.75
CA TYR A 81 9.43 16.42 14.91
C TYR A 81 8.34 17.50 14.97
N ILE A 82 7.22 17.31 14.27
CA ILE A 82 6.04 18.18 14.41
C ILE A 82 5.51 18.09 15.86
N GLY A 83 5.33 16.88 16.38
CA GLY A 83 4.90 16.64 17.77
C GLY A 83 5.84 17.26 18.79
N LYS A 84 7.17 17.18 18.56
CA LYS A 84 8.21 17.85 19.39
C LYS A 84 8.19 19.39 19.26
N LYS A 85 7.28 19.98 18.50
CA LYS A 85 7.23 21.41 18.19
C LYS A 85 8.55 21.94 17.59
N ARG A 86 9.22 21.12 16.76
CA ARG A 86 10.48 21.47 16.08
C ARG A 86 10.30 21.46 14.56
N PRO A 87 9.53 22.42 13.99
CA PRO A 87 9.21 22.41 12.53
C PRO A 87 10.45 22.51 11.66
N HIS A 88 11.51 23.19 12.09
CA HIS A 88 12.78 23.27 11.36
C HIS A 88 13.38 21.86 11.15
N LYS A 89 13.39 21.01 12.18
CA LYS A 89 13.88 19.63 12.06
C LYS A 89 12.94 18.75 11.23
N ALA A 90 11.64 19.01 11.24
CA ALA A 90 10.70 18.34 10.35
C ALA A 90 10.94 18.72 8.88
N CYS A 91 11.28 19.99 8.59
CA CYS A 91 11.69 20.44 7.24
C CYS A 91 13.00 19.78 6.80
N GLU A 92 14.01 19.68 7.68
CA GLU A 92 15.24 18.94 7.39
C GLU A 92 14.96 17.47 7.06
N ALA A 93 14.07 16.82 7.84
CA ALA A 93 13.68 15.44 7.57
C ALA A 93 12.96 15.30 6.21
N ALA A 94 12.12 16.26 5.83
CA ALA A 94 11.48 16.32 4.53
C ALA A 94 12.49 16.47 3.38
N ASP A 95 13.47 17.37 3.53
CA ASP A 95 14.55 17.54 2.56
C ASP A 95 15.34 16.23 2.36
N GLN A 96 15.70 15.56 3.47
CA GLN A 96 16.44 14.30 3.43
C GLN A 96 15.61 13.14 2.85
N LEU A 97 14.30 13.10 3.13
CA LEU A 97 13.41 12.13 2.53
C LEU A 97 13.38 12.27 1.00
N LEU A 98 13.18 13.49 0.48
CA LEU A 98 13.16 13.71 -0.96
C LEU A 98 14.51 13.43 -1.59
N LEU A 99 15.61 13.78 -0.92
CA LEU A 99 16.95 13.48 -1.40
C LEU A 99 17.16 11.97 -1.57
N VAL A 100 16.88 11.18 -0.53
CA VAL A 100 17.13 9.73 -0.57
C VAL A 100 16.18 9.02 -1.52
N THR A 101 14.90 9.39 -1.56
CA THR A 101 13.93 8.77 -2.48
C THR A 101 14.26 9.08 -3.93
N THR A 102 14.66 10.32 -4.24
CA THR A 102 15.06 10.71 -5.59
C THR A 102 16.36 10.02 -6.00
N ALA A 103 17.39 10.05 -5.16
CA ALA A 103 18.68 9.42 -5.48
C ALA A 103 18.51 7.92 -5.70
N LEU A 104 17.80 7.24 -4.80
CA LEU A 104 17.56 5.81 -4.92
C LEU A 104 16.71 5.47 -6.16
N SER A 105 15.71 6.29 -6.50
CA SER A 105 14.86 6.05 -7.67
C SER A 105 15.63 6.18 -8.98
N VAL A 106 16.59 7.12 -9.07
CA VAL A 106 17.46 7.25 -10.25
C VAL A 106 18.39 6.03 -10.38
N VAL A 107 18.97 5.57 -9.25
CA VAL A 107 19.79 4.35 -9.24
C VAL A 107 18.99 3.13 -9.67
N ILE A 108 17.77 2.98 -9.16
CA ILE A 108 16.89 1.86 -9.53
C ILE A 108 16.46 1.96 -11.00
N MET A 109 16.10 3.13 -11.49
CA MET A 109 15.78 3.33 -12.90
C MET A 109 16.96 2.91 -13.79
N ALA A 110 18.17 3.36 -13.46
CA ALA A 110 19.37 2.95 -14.18
C ALA A 110 19.60 1.43 -14.09
N ALA A 111 19.42 0.83 -12.92
CA ALA A 111 19.52 -0.61 -12.74
C ALA A 111 18.49 -1.38 -13.57
N VAL A 112 17.24 -0.92 -13.63
CA VAL A 112 16.19 -1.54 -14.47
C VAL A 112 16.58 -1.50 -15.94
N TYR A 113 17.12 -0.38 -16.43
CA TYR A 113 17.57 -0.29 -17.82
C TYR A 113 18.77 -1.17 -18.11
N LEU A 114 19.75 -1.23 -17.21
CA LEU A 114 20.94 -2.07 -17.36
C LEU A 114 20.61 -3.57 -17.26
N LEU A 115 19.71 -3.94 -16.36
CA LEU A 115 19.30 -5.31 -16.13
C LEU A 115 18.11 -5.75 -17.00
N LYS A 116 17.68 -4.91 -17.95
CA LYS A 116 16.56 -5.22 -18.85
C LYS A 116 16.71 -6.59 -19.54
N PRO A 117 17.86 -6.95 -20.14
CA PRO A 117 18.00 -8.27 -20.74
C PRO A 117 17.83 -9.42 -19.75
N PHE A 118 18.35 -9.25 -18.53
CA PHE A 118 18.19 -10.22 -17.45
C PHE A 118 16.71 -10.36 -17.04
N ILE A 119 15.99 -9.24 -16.91
CA ILE A 119 14.57 -9.24 -16.58
C ILE A 119 13.76 -9.99 -17.65
N LEU A 120 13.97 -9.67 -18.94
CA LEU A 120 13.19 -10.23 -20.03
C LEU A 120 13.50 -11.71 -20.28
N HIS A 121 14.77 -12.13 -20.22
CA HIS A 121 15.16 -13.47 -20.62
C HIS A 121 15.36 -14.44 -19.45
N VAL A 122 15.70 -13.94 -18.23
CA VAL A 122 15.95 -14.81 -17.07
C VAL A 122 14.77 -14.79 -16.11
N VAL A 123 14.27 -13.59 -15.76
CA VAL A 123 13.19 -13.48 -14.77
C VAL A 123 11.85 -13.92 -15.37
N PHE A 124 11.54 -13.51 -16.58
CA PHE A 124 10.29 -13.90 -17.26
C PHE A 124 10.40 -15.24 -18.00
N GLY A 125 11.62 -15.72 -18.26
CA GLY A 125 11.84 -17.01 -18.88
C GLY A 125 11.36 -17.09 -20.35
N ASN A 126 10.76 -18.22 -20.73
CA ASN A 126 10.29 -18.44 -22.09
C ASN A 126 8.94 -17.77 -22.33
N ILE A 127 8.97 -16.52 -22.82
CA ILE A 127 7.80 -15.77 -23.28
C ILE A 127 7.78 -15.73 -24.82
N THR A 128 6.60 -15.52 -25.41
CA THR A 128 6.48 -15.40 -26.88
C THR A 128 7.16 -14.11 -27.35
N ALA A 129 7.64 -14.10 -28.60
CA ALA A 129 8.31 -12.93 -29.18
C ALA A 129 7.44 -11.66 -29.16
N GLU A 130 6.13 -11.80 -29.26
CA GLU A 130 5.18 -10.69 -29.19
C GLU A 130 5.10 -10.14 -27.76
N VAL A 131 4.99 -11.01 -26.75
CA VAL A 131 4.97 -10.61 -25.34
C VAL A 131 6.29 -9.96 -24.96
N GLU A 132 7.43 -10.49 -25.41
CA GLU A 132 8.75 -9.91 -25.17
C GLU A 132 8.88 -8.50 -25.75
N ARG A 133 8.44 -8.30 -27.00
CA ARG A 133 8.43 -6.98 -27.65
C ARG A 133 7.56 -5.99 -26.86
N ASN A 134 6.37 -6.39 -26.44
CA ASN A 134 5.47 -5.55 -25.67
C ASN A 134 6.03 -5.25 -24.27
N CYS A 135 6.63 -6.24 -23.59
CA CYS A 135 7.35 -6.03 -22.34
C CYS A 135 8.48 -5.01 -22.48
N ASN A 136 9.25 -5.11 -23.55
CA ASN A 136 10.36 -4.18 -23.82
C ASN A 136 9.86 -2.75 -23.99
N ILE A 137 8.81 -2.52 -24.78
CA ILE A 137 8.21 -1.19 -25.00
C ILE A 137 7.65 -0.65 -23.70
N TYR A 138 6.83 -1.43 -22.99
CA TYR A 138 6.19 -1.01 -21.76
C TYR A 138 7.21 -0.71 -20.65
N LEU A 139 8.20 -1.60 -20.45
CA LEU A 139 9.26 -1.42 -19.48
C LEU A 139 10.07 -0.16 -19.74
N MET A 140 10.46 0.11 -20.98
CA MET A 140 11.26 1.30 -21.33
C MET A 140 10.54 2.60 -20.98
N ILE A 141 9.25 2.67 -21.26
CA ILE A 141 8.46 3.88 -20.99
C ILE A 141 8.15 4.01 -19.49
N VAL A 142 7.67 2.94 -18.87
CA VAL A 142 7.22 3.00 -17.46
C VAL A 142 8.41 3.08 -16.50
N ALA A 143 9.59 2.52 -16.83
CA ALA A 143 10.79 2.69 -16.03
C ALA A 143 11.22 4.16 -15.91
N ALA A 144 11.03 4.98 -16.95
CA ALA A 144 11.27 6.42 -16.89
C ALA A 144 10.38 7.13 -15.86
N SER A 145 9.26 6.53 -15.46
CA SER A 145 8.36 7.09 -14.44
C SER A 145 8.80 6.83 -13.00
N ILE A 146 9.81 5.97 -12.76
CA ILE A 146 10.25 5.57 -11.40
C ILE A 146 10.65 6.79 -10.55
N PRO A 147 11.47 7.74 -11.02
CA PRO A 147 11.82 8.91 -10.22
C PRO A 147 10.62 9.79 -9.88
N PHE A 148 9.71 9.96 -10.81
CA PHE A 148 8.50 10.75 -10.59
C PHE A 148 7.58 10.10 -9.54
N LEU A 149 7.40 8.79 -9.60
CA LEU A 149 6.65 8.03 -8.61
C LEU A 149 7.25 8.16 -7.20
N ALA A 150 8.58 8.05 -7.08
CA ALA A 150 9.30 8.19 -5.81
C ALA A 150 9.16 9.58 -5.21
N VAL A 151 9.31 10.63 -6.02
CA VAL A 151 9.12 12.03 -5.60
C VAL A 151 7.67 12.28 -5.15
N TYR A 152 6.69 11.81 -5.91
CA TYR A 152 5.29 11.92 -5.52
C TYR A 152 5.01 11.25 -4.18
N ASN A 153 5.47 10.00 -3.98
CA ASN A 153 5.28 9.27 -2.72
C ASN A 153 5.95 9.99 -1.54
N GLY A 154 7.15 10.51 -1.72
CA GLY A 154 7.86 11.30 -0.71
C GLY A 154 7.10 12.58 -0.33
N CYS A 155 6.67 13.35 -1.32
CA CYS A 155 5.87 14.57 -1.08
C CYS A 155 4.52 14.25 -0.42
N ALA A 156 3.82 13.22 -0.88
CA ALA A 156 2.55 12.79 -0.29
C ALA A 156 2.71 12.38 1.19
N ALA A 157 3.81 11.71 1.52
CA ALA A 157 4.15 11.36 2.89
C ALA A 157 4.39 12.60 3.77
N ILE A 158 5.06 13.63 3.26
CA ILE A 158 5.30 14.90 3.95
C ILE A 158 3.97 15.64 4.19
N PHE A 159 3.08 15.70 3.21
CA PHE A 159 1.75 16.30 3.40
C PHE A 159 0.94 15.56 4.46
N ARG A 160 0.89 14.23 4.39
CA ARG A 160 0.17 13.40 5.38
C ARG A 160 0.76 13.55 6.77
N ALA A 161 2.09 13.62 6.91
CA ALA A 161 2.76 13.77 8.21
C ALA A 161 2.34 15.04 8.96
N GLN A 162 1.94 16.11 8.26
CA GLN A 162 1.42 17.34 8.85
C GLN A 162 -0.12 17.40 8.91
N GLY A 163 -0.81 16.28 8.64
CA GLY A 163 -2.27 16.19 8.71
C GLY A 163 -3.01 16.59 7.43
N ASP A 164 -2.30 16.93 6.36
CA ASP A 164 -2.92 17.29 5.07
C ASP A 164 -3.00 16.07 4.14
N SER A 165 -4.13 15.39 4.13
CA SER A 165 -4.44 14.35 3.14
C SER A 165 -5.22 14.88 1.93
N LYS A 166 -5.73 16.12 1.98
CA LYS A 166 -6.49 16.71 0.88
C LYS A 166 -5.61 17.01 -0.32
N THR A 167 -4.40 17.51 -0.09
CA THR A 167 -3.47 17.86 -1.17
C THR A 167 -3.02 16.63 -1.96
N PRO A 168 -2.52 15.53 -1.35
CA PRO A 168 -2.22 14.29 -2.08
C PRO A 168 -3.44 13.73 -2.82
N MET A 169 -4.62 13.72 -2.19
CA MET A 169 -5.85 13.25 -2.83
C MET A 169 -6.18 14.04 -4.10
N LYS A 170 -6.11 15.38 -4.06
CA LYS A 170 -6.38 16.21 -5.25
C LYS A 170 -5.39 15.94 -6.38
N ILE A 171 -4.12 15.81 -6.05
CA ILE A 171 -3.08 15.46 -7.03
C ILE A 171 -3.36 14.08 -7.61
N SER A 172 -3.73 13.11 -6.78
CA SER A 172 -4.08 11.74 -7.20
C SER A 172 -5.30 11.73 -8.14
N ILE A 173 -6.33 12.53 -7.86
CA ILE A 173 -7.51 12.67 -8.75
C ILE A 173 -7.07 13.14 -10.14
N VAL A 174 -6.27 14.21 -10.22
CA VAL A 174 -5.79 14.72 -11.51
C VAL A 174 -4.89 13.73 -12.21
N MET A 175 -3.96 13.09 -11.48
CA MET A 175 -3.10 12.02 -12.00
C MET A 175 -3.93 10.90 -12.64
N ASN A 176 -4.96 10.44 -11.95
CA ASN A 176 -5.82 9.37 -12.41
C ASN A 176 -6.68 9.79 -13.62
N LEU A 177 -7.17 11.04 -13.65
CA LEU A 177 -7.87 11.58 -14.81
C LEU A 177 -6.96 11.64 -16.05
N ILE A 178 -5.72 12.09 -15.90
CA ILE A 178 -4.74 12.10 -17.00
C ILE A 178 -4.46 10.68 -17.49
N ASN A 179 -4.31 9.72 -16.57
CA ASN A 179 -4.05 8.33 -16.91
C ASN A 179 -5.24 7.72 -17.68
N ILE A 180 -6.46 7.75 -17.12
CA ILE A 180 -7.65 7.15 -17.74
C ILE A 180 -7.97 7.81 -19.08
N SER A 181 -7.99 9.16 -19.14
CA SER A 181 -8.31 9.88 -20.38
C SER A 181 -7.23 9.68 -21.45
N GLY A 182 -5.96 9.63 -21.03
CA GLY A 182 -4.85 9.34 -21.93
C GLY A 182 -4.90 7.92 -22.48
N ASN A 183 -5.13 6.91 -21.62
CA ASN A 183 -5.32 5.52 -22.03
C ASN A 183 -6.51 5.40 -23.01
N ALA A 184 -7.65 6.01 -22.67
CA ALA A 184 -8.83 5.97 -23.54
C ALA A 184 -8.55 6.61 -24.91
N LEU A 185 -7.87 7.74 -24.95
CA LEU A 185 -7.51 8.44 -26.19
C LEU A 185 -6.54 7.60 -27.05
N LEU A 186 -5.43 7.12 -26.43
CA LEU A 186 -4.38 6.44 -27.19
C LEU A 186 -4.81 5.03 -27.60
N VAL A 187 -5.49 4.28 -26.73
CA VAL A 187 -5.90 2.90 -27.02
C VAL A 187 -7.14 2.88 -27.92
N TYR A 188 -8.21 3.59 -27.60
CA TYR A 188 -9.47 3.49 -28.34
C TYR A 188 -9.54 4.38 -29.57
N ALA A 189 -9.07 5.64 -29.49
CA ALA A 189 -9.16 6.57 -30.61
C ALA A 189 -7.98 6.43 -31.58
N LEU A 190 -6.74 6.38 -31.05
CA LEU A 190 -5.53 6.34 -31.88
C LEU A 190 -5.03 4.91 -32.18
N LYS A 191 -5.65 3.89 -31.56
CA LYS A 191 -5.32 2.47 -31.78
C LYS A 191 -3.86 2.09 -31.51
N PHE A 192 -3.24 2.76 -30.52
CA PHE A 192 -1.91 2.39 -30.06
C PHE A 192 -1.97 1.03 -29.34
N GLY A 193 -0.82 0.35 -29.30
CA GLY A 193 -0.66 -0.89 -28.56
C GLY A 193 -0.40 -0.68 -27.07
N VAL A 194 0.57 -1.40 -26.52
CA VAL A 194 0.99 -1.32 -25.11
C VAL A 194 1.56 0.06 -24.76
N ASP A 195 2.17 0.73 -25.72
CA ASP A 195 2.64 2.12 -25.60
C ASP A 195 1.49 3.11 -25.32
N GLY A 196 0.28 2.83 -25.82
CA GLY A 196 -0.92 3.61 -25.54
C GLY A 196 -1.35 3.60 -24.07
N VAL A 197 -0.88 2.66 -23.27
CA VAL A 197 -1.09 2.59 -21.82
C VAL A 197 0.14 3.09 -21.05
N ALA A 198 1.33 2.83 -21.57
CA ALA A 198 2.58 3.22 -20.94
C ALA A 198 2.81 4.74 -20.92
N ILE A 199 2.51 5.43 -22.02
CA ILE A 199 2.71 6.87 -22.15
C ILE A 199 1.84 7.67 -21.18
N PRO A 200 0.51 7.45 -21.07
CA PRO A 200 -0.31 8.15 -20.08
C PRO A 200 0.10 7.85 -18.64
N THR A 201 0.57 6.63 -18.35
CA THR A 201 1.12 6.27 -17.05
C THR A 201 2.35 7.11 -16.71
N LEU A 202 3.26 7.31 -17.66
CA LEU A 202 4.41 8.19 -17.48
C LEU A 202 3.99 9.65 -17.28
N LEU A 203 3.15 10.18 -18.15
CA LEU A 203 2.69 11.58 -18.10
C LEU A 203 1.91 11.91 -16.82
N SER A 204 1.04 10.99 -16.38
CA SER A 204 0.28 11.16 -15.15
C SER A 204 1.18 11.20 -13.91
N ARG A 205 2.20 10.32 -13.83
CA ARG A 205 3.19 10.31 -12.75
C ARG A 205 4.10 11.55 -12.78
N MET A 206 4.49 12.00 -13.98
CA MET A 206 5.22 13.27 -14.14
C MET A 206 4.42 14.44 -13.60
N HIS A 207 3.15 14.56 -14.00
CA HIS A 207 2.27 15.62 -13.49
C HIS A 207 2.16 15.57 -11.96
N ALA A 208 1.90 14.39 -11.40
CA ALA A 208 1.75 14.22 -9.95
C ALA A 208 3.04 14.62 -9.20
N ALA A 209 4.20 14.22 -9.70
CA ALA A 209 5.48 14.56 -9.11
C ALA A 209 5.75 16.07 -9.16
N VAL A 210 5.56 16.70 -10.31
CA VAL A 210 5.78 18.15 -10.48
C VAL A 210 4.82 18.94 -9.60
N ALA A 211 3.52 18.60 -9.61
CA ALA A 211 2.54 19.26 -8.78
C ALA A 211 2.85 19.13 -7.28
N ALA A 212 3.16 17.92 -6.82
CA ALA A 212 3.51 17.66 -5.43
C ALA A 212 4.82 18.37 -5.03
N PHE A 213 5.84 18.34 -5.90
CA PHE A 213 7.12 19.00 -5.67
C PHE A 213 6.98 20.52 -5.57
N VAL A 214 6.21 21.14 -6.45
CA VAL A 214 5.96 22.60 -6.38
C VAL A 214 5.21 22.96 -5.10
N LEU A 215 4.18 22.18 -4.74
CA LEU A 215 3.37 22.46 -3.56
C LEU A 215 4.15 22.26 -2.25
N VAL A 216 5.03 21.25 -2.16
CA VAL A 216 5.79 20.99 -0.93
C VAL A 216 6.81 22.10 -0.59
N HIS A 217 7.18 22.95 -1.57
CA HIS A 217 8.02 24.13 -1.36
C HIS A 217 7.21 25.38 -0.95
N ASN A 218 5.89 25.30 -0.94
CA ASN A 218 5.05 26.46 -0.63
C ASN A 218 5.14 26.82 0.86
N LYS A 219 5.35 28.11 1.13
CA LYS A 219 5.49 28.67 2.50
C LYS A 219 4.23 28.55 3.35
N ARG A 220 3.10 28.14 2.78
CA ARG A 220 1.83 27.93 3.50
C ARG A 220 1.86 26.70 4.40
N TYR A 221 2.74 25.73 4.11
CA TYR A 221 2.85 24.49 4.85
C TYR A 221 3.81 24.62 6.04
N LEU A 222 3.45 24.00 7.15
CA LEU A 222 4.30 23.95 8.35
C LEU A 222 5.60 23.20 8.05
N VAL A 223 5.49 22.04 7.41
CA VAL A 223 6.64 21.27 6.91
C VAL A 223 6.71 21.46 5.40
N ARG A 224 7.82 22.04 4.98
CA ARG A 224 8.11 22.33 3.58
C ARG A 224 9.55 22.01 3.26
N CYS A 225 9.82 21.72 2.01
CA CYS A 225 11.20 21.54 1.54
C CYS A 225 11.88 22.88 1.31
N SER A 226 13.20 22.88 1.47
CA SER A 226 14.04 24.06 1.29
C SER A 226 14.17 24.44 -0.20
N TYR A 227 14.15 25.75 -0.47
CA TYR A 227 14.48 26.26 -1.79
C TYR A 227 15.64 27.25 -1.65
N PRO A 228 16.76 27.07 -2.36
CA PRO A 228 17.10 25.95 -3.28
C PRO A 228 17.21 24.60 -2.56
N VAL A 229 16.99 23.52 -3.33
CA VAL A 229 17.01 22.15 -2.80
C VAL A 229 18.36 21.84 -2.15
N LYS A 230 18.34 21.40 -0.90
CA LYS A 230 19.55 21.00 -0.18
C LYS A 230 19.98 19.61 -0.62
N VAL A 231 21.11 19.52 -1.30
CA VAL A 231 21.68 18.26 -1.82
C VAL A 231 22.64 17.59 -0.81
N LYS A 232 22.97 18.26 0.31
CA LYS A 232 23.89 17.68 1.29
C LYS A 232 23.19 16.61 2.14
N PRO A 233 23.68 15.35 2.13
CA PRO A 233 23.10 14.30 2.96
C PRO A 233 23.43 14.54 4.45
N ASP A 234 22.42 14.47 5.30
CA ASP A 234 22.55 14.36 6.75
C ASP A 234 22.40 12.89 7.13
N PHE A 235 23.53 12.22 7.34
CA PHE A 235 23.54 10.79 7.66
C PHE A 235 22.79 10.45 8.96
N HIS A 236 22.74 11.37 9.92
CA HIS A 236 21.99 11.15 11.16
C HIS A 236 20.48 11.11 10.88
N MET A 237 20.00 12.07 10.10
CA MET A 237 18.58 12.13 9.70
C MET A 237 18.22 10.96 8.77
N LEU A 238 19.07 10.65 7.80
CA LEU A 238 18.91 9.51 6.91
C LEU A 238 18.86 8.19 7.66
N LYS A 239 19.71 7.99 8.68
CA LYS A 239 19.68 6.79 9.53
C LYS A 239 18.33 6.64 10.26
N LYS A 240 17.72 7.72 10.71
CA LYS A 240 16.38 7.67 11.33
C LYS A 240 15.31 7.28 10.31
N ILE A 241 15.30 7.92 9.15
CA ILE A 241 14.31 7.64 8.09
C ILE A 241 14.45 6.20 7.60
N LEU A 242 15.66 5.78 7.26
CA LEU A 242 15.94 4.44 6.75
C LEU A 242 15.80 3.36 7.83
N GLY A 243 16.06 3.69 9.09
CA GLY A 243 15.83 2.79 10.23
C GLY A 243 14.37 2.37 10.40
N ILE A 244 13.43 3.18 9.89
CA ILE A 244 12.01 2.85 9.82
C ILE A 244 11.65 2.29 8.44
N GLY A 245 12.15 2.92 7.39
CA GLY A 245 11.80 2.60 6.01
C GLY A 245 12.30 1.22 5.55
N ILE A 246 13.56 0.87 5.86
CA ILE A 246 14.14 -0.41 5.42
C ILE A 246 13.41 -1.62 6.04
N PRO A 247 13.20 -1.69 7.37
CA PRO A 247 12.45 -2.81 7.95
C PRO A 247 11.03 -2.92 7.39
N ASN A 248 10.33 -1.79 7.20
CA ASN A 248 9.00 -1.78 6.60
C ASN A 248 9.03 -2.25 5.12
N GLY A 249 10.06 -1.86 4.37
CA GLY A 249 10.28 -2.32 2.99
C GLY A 249 10.57 -3.82 2.91
N LEU A 250 11.39 -4.36 3.81
CA LEU A 250 11.67 -5.79 3.90
C LEU A 250 10.41 -6.58 4.25
N GLU A 251 9.62 -6.10 5.21
CA GLU A 251 8.32 -6.70 5.56
C GLU A 251 7.39 -6.80 4.34
N ASN A 252 7.21 -5.68 3.60
CA ASN A 252 6.38 -5.64 2.42
C ASN A 252 6.90 -6.55 1.30
N SER A 253 8.21 -6.59 1.09
CA SER A 253 8.83 -7.45 0.07
C SER A 253 8.66 -8.93 0.40
N MET A 254 8.87 -9.31 1.66
CA MET A 254 8.64 -10.70 2.12
C MET A 254 7.17 -11.08 2.00
N PHE A 255 6.26 -10.14 2.25
CA PHE A 255 4.82 -10.35 2.06
C PHE A 255 4.46 -10.64 0.60
N GLN A 256 5.05 -9.93 -0.36
CA GLN A 256 4.82 -10.18 -1.78
C GLN A 256 5.40 -11.52 -2.23
N LEU A 257 6.61 -11.86 -1.79
CA LEU A 257 7.19 -13.18 -2.06
C LEU A 257 6.31 -14.30 -1.52
N GLY A 258 5.80 -14.15 -0.29
CA GLY A 258 4.89 -15.12 0.29
C GLY A 258 3.59 -15.28 -0.49
N LYS A 259 3.02 -14.19 -1.04
CA LYS A 259 1.85 -14.28 -1.93
C LYS A 259 2.13 -15.11 -3.18
N ILE A 260 3.31 -14.93 -3.80
CA ILE A 260 3.72 -15.69 -4.99
C ILE A 260 3.83 -17.18 -4.65
N MET A 261 4.46 -17.52 -3.51
CA MET A 261 4.58 -18.91 -3.07
C MET A 261 3.22 -19.55 -2.79
N VAL A 262 2.32 -18.83 -2.14
CA VAL A 262 0.94 -19.30 -1.90
C VAL A 262 0.19 -19.50 -3.22
N LEU A 263 0.33 -18.60 -4.18
CA LEU A 263 -0.28 -18.75 -5.50
C LEU A 263 0.24 -20.01 -6.22
N SER A 264 1.53 -20.30 -6.13
CA SER A 264 2.13 -21.52 -6.65
C SER A 264 1.56 -22.79 -6.02
N MET A 265 1.16 -22.76 -4.74
CA MET A 265 0.44 -23.89 -4.13
C MET A 265 -0.98 -24.03 -4.67
N ILE A 266 -1.69 -22.91 -4.88
CA ILE A 266 -3.07 -22.91 -5.35
C ILE A 266 -3.18 -23.50 -6.77
N THR A 267 -2.15 -23.33 -7.61
CA THR A 267 -2.16 -23.91 -8.97
C THR A 267 -2.29 -25.44 -8.97
N GLN A 268 -1.93 -26.10 -7.88
CA GLN A 268 -2.03 -27.56 -7.74
C GLN A 268 -3.48 -28.04 -7.51
N PHE A 269 -4.41 -27.15 -7.13
CA PHE A 269 -5.80 -27.50 -6.81
C PHE A 269 -6.75 -27.40 -8.01
N GLY A 270 -6.23 -27.14 -9.20
CA GLY A 270 -7.00 -27.08 -10.46
C GLY A 270 -7.51 -25.68 -10.82
N THR A 271 -8.08 -25.60 -12.03
CA THR A 271 -8.47 -24.32 -12.65
C THR A 271 -9.59 -23.60 -11.92
N ALA A 272 -10.57 -24.34 -11.35
CA ALA A 272 -11.66 -23.76 -10.58
C ALA A 272 -11.13 -23.05 -9.32
N SER A 273 -10.16 -23.63 -8.62
CA SER A 273 -9.52 -23.05 -7.44
C SER A 273 -8.70 -21.80 -7.78
N ILE A 274 -8.02 -21.80 -8.92
CA ILE A 274 -7.27 -20.61 -9.40
C ILE A 274 -8.23 -19.47 -9.70
N ALA A 275 -9.33 -19.75 -10.42
CA ALA A 275 -10.34 -18.76 -10.74
C ALA A 275 -11.03 -18.21 -9.48
N ALA A 276 -11.44 -19.09 -8.55
CA ALA A 276 -12.01 -18.70 -7.28
C ALA A 276 -11.06 -17.81 -6.46
N ASN A 277 -9.78 -18.17 -6.36
CA ASN A 277 -8.78 -17.36 -5.67
C ASN A 277 -8.57 -16.00 -6.31
N ALA A 278 -8.51 -15.91 -7.64
CA ALA A 278 -8.33 -14.66 -8.36
C ALA A 278 -9.50 -13.69 -8.11
N VAL A 279 -10.74 -14.17 -8.26
CA VAL A 279 -11.94 -13.36 -8.01
C VAL A 279 -12.05 -12.99 -6.53
N SER A 280 -11.80 -13.94 -5.62
CA SER A 280 -11.79 -13.67 -4.18
C SER A 280 -10.78 -12.58 -3.79
N ASN A 281 -9.56 -12.61 -4.33
CA ASN A 281 -8.57 -11.56 -4.07
C ASN A 281 -9.06 -10.18 -4.52
N THR A 282 -9.71 -10.09 -5.67
CA THR A 282 -10.26 -8.82 -6.17
C THR A 282 -11.37 -8.29 -5.27
N ILE A 283 -12.28 -9.15 -4.81
CA ILE A 283 -13.38 -8.76 -3.93
C ILE A 283 -12.86 -8.42 -2.51
N ALA A 284 -11.89 -9.18 -1.99
CA ALA A 284 -11.32 -8.99 -0.65
C ALA A 284 -10.66 -7.62 -0.47
N VAL A 285 -10.13 -7.00 -1.54
CA VAL A 285 -9.57 -5.65 -1.49
C VAL A 285 -10.60 -4.63 -1.01
N PHE A 286 -11.85 -4.76 -1.44
CA PHE A 286 -12.94 -3.87 -0.99
C PHE A 286 -13.26 -4.07 0.49
N GLN A 287 -13.21 -5.31 1.01
CA GLN A 287 -13.43 -5.58 2.44
C GLN A 287 -12.35 -4.94 3.33
N THR A 288 -11.11 -4.87 2.87
CA THR A 288 -9.98 -4.31 3.64
C THR A 288 -9.74 -2.82 3.41
N LEU A 289 -10.41 -2.22 2.42
CA LEU A 289 -10.20 -0.84 2.00
C LEU A 289 -10.27 0.20 3.15
N PRO A 290 -11.30 0.20 4.03
CA PRO A 290 -11.37 1.19 5.09
C PRO A 290 -10.17 1.10 6.06
N GLY A 291 -9.76 -0.13 6.38
CA GLY A 291 -8.61 -0.37 7.25
C GLY A 291 -7.30 0.10 6.63
N MET A 292 -7.08 -0.16 5.35
CA MET A 292 -5.88 0.30 4.62
C MET A 292 -5.81 1.83 4.56
N ALA A 293 -6.92 2.48 4.26
CA ALA A 293 -7.00 3.94 4.18
C ALA A 293 -6.71 4.60 5.54
N ILE A 294 -7.42 4.17 6.59
CA ILE A 294 -7.30 4.78 7.93
C ILE A 294 -5.97 4.41 8.59
N GLY A 295 -5.32 3.31 8.18
CA GLY A 295 -3.99 2.93 8.66
C GLY A 295 -2.95 4.03 8.51
N ASN A 296 -3.01 4.82 7.43
CA ASN A 296 -2.15 5.99 7.25
C ASN A 296 -2.49 7.12 8.26
N ALA A 297 -3.76 7.30 8.61
CA ALA A 297 -4.17 8.25 9.63
C ALA A 297 -3.69 7.81 11.03
N VAL A 298 -3.79 6.51 11.34
CA VAL A 298 -3.24 5.92 12.58
C VAL A 298 -1.75 6.23 12.70
N LEU A 299 -0.99 6.02 11.63
CA LEU A 299 0.45 6.28 11.59
C LEU A 299 0.75 7.77 11.84
N THR A 300 0.08 8.67 11.13
CA THR A 300 0.29 10.12 11.22
C THR A 300 -0.01 10.65 12.64
N VAL A 301 -1.20 10.33 13.16
CA VAL A 301 -1.64 10.79 14.48
C VAL A 301 -0.74 10.23 15.58
N SER A 302 -0.42 8.93 15.51
CA SER A 302 0.45 8.29 16.50
C SER A 302 1.87 8.84 16.46
N ALA A 303 2.42 9.17 15.29
CA ALA A 303 3.76 9.74 15.15
C ALA A 303 3.86 11.13 15.78
N GLN A 304 2.84 11.99 15.61
CA GLN A 304 2.82 13.30 16.21
C GLN A 304 2.65 13.22 17.75
N CYS A 305 1.74 12.37 18.24
CA CYS A 305 1.55 12.18 19.68
C CYS A 305 2.80 11.57 20.35
N ALA A 306 3.42 10.56 19.73
CA ALA A 306 4.67 9.96 20.21
C ALA A 306 5.82 10.98 20.20
N GLY A 307 5.88 11.81 19.15
CA GLY A 307 6.83 12.92 19.07
C GLY A 307 6.67 13.94 20.19
N ALA A 308 5.43 14.25 20.58
CA ALA A 308 5.13 15.12 21.72
C ALA A 308 5.48 14.48 23.08
N GLY A 309 5.80 13.18 23.09
CA GLY A 309 6.02 12.44 24.34
C GLY A 309 4.73 12.07 25.09
N ASP A 310 3.58 12.32 24.46
CA ASP A 310 2.26 12.09 25.08
C ASP A 310 1.71 10.72 24.67
N TYR A 311 2.18 9.69 25.34
CA TYR A 311 1.77 8.32 25.07
C TYR A 311 0.34 8.01 25.51
N GLU A 312 -0.24 8.81 26.39
CA GLU A 312 -1.66 8.67 26.75
C GLU A 312 -2.56 9.10 25.58
N GLN A 313 -2.18 10.17 24.88
CA GLN A 313 -2.86 10.54 23.62
C GLN A 313 -2.63 9.51 22.51
N VAL A 314 -1.43 8.91 22.41
CA VAL A 314 -1.23 7.80 21.47
C VAL A 314 -2.23 6.67 21.72
N LYS A 315 -2.41 6.24 22.97
CA LYS A 315 -3.37 5.20 23.35
C LYS A 315 -4.81 5.61 23.09
N TYR A 316 -5.15 6.85 23.39
CA TYR A 316 -6.48 7.41 23.17
C TYR A 316 -6.85 7.41 21.68
N TYR A 317 -5.99 7.98 20.82
CA TYR A 317 -6.23 8.01 19.36
C TYR A 317 -6.13 6.63 18.72
N ALA A 318 -5.23 5.77 19.16
CA ALA A 318 -5.18 4.39 18.72
C ALA A 318 -6.55 3.72 18.93
N LYS A 319 -7.12 3.82 20.12
CA LYS A 319 -8.44 3.24 20.42
C LYS A 319 -9.55 3.91 19.61
N LYS A 320 -9.57 5.24 19.53
CA LYS A 320 -10.57 6.03 18.80
C LYS A 320 -10.59 5.67 17.31
N LEU A 321 -9.41 5.64 16.67
CA LEU A 321 -9.30 5.30 15.25
C LEU A 321 -9.65 3.83 14.99
N HIS A 322 -9.25 2.90 15.87
CA HIS A 322 -9.66 1.51 15.73
C HIS A 322 -11.19 1.32 15.81
N ILE A 323 -11.89 2.04 16.68
CA ILE A 323 -13.36 2.03 16.72
C ILE A 323 -13.95 2.48 15.38
N ILE A 324 -13.40 3.53 14.78
CA ILE A 324 -13.83 4.02 13.46
C ILE A 324 -13.55 2.96 12.37
N ILE A 325 -12.35 2.36 12.39
CA ILE A 325 -11.98 1.29 11.45
C ILE A 325 -12.95 0.12 11.56
N TYR A 326 -13.22 -0.38 12.77
CA TYR A 326 -14.16 -1.47 12.99
C TYR A 326 -15.54 -1.14 12.45
N GLY A 327 -16.07 0.06 12.75
CA GLY A 327 -17.39 0.48 12.26
C GLY A 327 -17.46 0.50 10.74
N LEU A 328 -16.48 1.11 10.08
CA LEU A 328 -16.45 1.17 8.62
C LEU A 328 -16.19 -0.19 7.97
N MET A 329 -15.33 -1.02 8.54
CA MET A 329 -15.07 -2.36 8.02
C MET A 329 -16.29 -3.27 8.15
N ILE A 330 -17.04 -3.20 9.26
CA ILE A 330 -18.29 -3.95 9.41
C ILE A 330 -19.28 -3.57 8.31
N VAL A 331 -19.50 -2.27 8.10
CA VAL A 331 -20.40 -1.78 7.04
C VAL A 331 -19.94 -2.24 5.67
N CYS A 332 -18.65 -2.10 5.39
CA CYS A 332 -18.08 -2.46 4.09
C CYS A 332 -18.12 -3.98 3.85
N CYS A 333 -17.73 -4.80 4.83
CA CYS A 333 -17.76 -6.26 4.70
C CYS A 333 -19.18 -6.79 4.53
N LEU A 334 -20.15 -6.29 5.33
CA LEU A 334 -21.55 -6.66 5.18
C LEU A 334 -22.10 -6.22 3.82
N GLY A 335 -21.75 -5.02 3.34
CA GLY A 335 -22.12 -4.55 2.00
C GLY A 335 -21.57 -5.43 0.89
N VAL A 336 -20.30 -5.84 0.97
CA VAL A 336 -19.68 -6.77 0.01
C VAL A 336 -20.35 -8.12 0.04
N ILE A 337 -20.62 -8.69 1.22
CA ILE A 337 -21.30 -9.99 1.36
C ILE A 337 -22.72 -9.92 0.79
N ALA A 338 -23.46 -8.84 1.05
CA ALA A 338 -24.80 -8.65 0.51
C ALA A 338 -24.83 -8.50 -1.02
N ALA A 339 -23.81 -7.84 -1.59
CA ALA A 339 -23.66 -7.67 -3.04
C ALA A 339 -23.05 -8.88 -3.75
N LEU A 340 -22.53 -9.87 -3.00
CA LEU A 340 -21.75 -10.99 -3.53
C LEU A 340 -22.47 -11.77 -4.63
N PRO A 341 -23.75 -12.15 -4.51
CA PRO A 341 -24.45 -12.88 -5.57
C PRO A 341 -24.49 -12.10 -6.89
N ALA A 342 -24.75 -10.79 -6.82
CA ALA A 342 -24.79 -9.93 -8.00
C ALA A 342 -23.40 -9.78 -8.64
N VAL A 343 -22.36 -9.65 -7.83
CA VAL A 343 -20.98 -9.55 -8.30
C VAL A 343 -20.54 -10.84 -8.99
N LEU A 344 -20.81 -12.01 -8.39
CA LEU A 344 -20.44 -13.30 -8.95
C LEU A 344 -21.15 -13.60 -10.27
N HIS A 345 -22.38 -13.14 -10.43
CA HIS A 345 -23.11 -13.26 -11.69
C HIS A 345 -22.38 -12.56 -12.87
N VAL A 346 -21.69 -11.46 -12.60
CA VAL A 346 -20.92 -10.72 -13.62
C VAL A 346 -19.67 -11.50 -14.06
N TYR A 347 -19.05 -12.27 -13.14
CA TYR A 347 -17.80 -12.99 -13.43
C TYR A 347 -17.98 -14.26 -14.26
N SER A 348 -19.20 -14.77 -14.45
CA SER A 348 -19.49 -15.97 -15.25
C SER A 348 -18.60 -17.19 -14.92
N LEU A 349 -18.38 -17.41 -13.61
CA LEU A 349 -17.58 -18.54 -13.12
C LEU A 349 -18.33 -19.88 -13.27
N SER A 350 -17.57 -20.99 -13.24
CA SER A 350 -18.18 -22.32 -13.07
C SER A 350 -18.92 -22.42 -11.74
N ALA A 351 -19.90 -23.31 -11.64
CA ALA A 351 -20.65 -23.50 -10.39
C ALA A 351 -19.73 -23.85 -9.20
N GLU A 352 -18.69 -24.65 -9.45
CA GLU A 352 -17.68 -25.01 -8.44
C GLU A 352 -16.86 -23.80 -7.99
N ALA A 353 -16.35 -22.99 -8.92
CA ALA A 353 -15.58 -21.79 -8.60
C ALA A 353 -16.44 -20.72 -7.90
N THR A 354 -17.72 -20.63 -8.28
CA THR A 354 -18.69 -19.73 -7.61
C THR A 354 -18.87 -20.10 -6.15
N ALA A 355 -19.16 -21.37 -5.86
CA ALA A 355 -19.35 -21.86 -4.49
C ALA A 355 -18.07 -21.64 -3.64
N MET A 356 -16.89 -21.97 -4.18
CA MET A 356 -15.62 -21.71 -3.48
C MET A 356 -15.43 -20.22 -3.19
N THR A 357 -15.78 -19.34 -4.12
CA THR A 357 -15.63 -17.88 -3.95
C THR A 357 -16.59 -17.35 -2.88
N GLU A 358 -17.83 -17.84 -2.85
CA GLU A 358 -18.81 -17.48 -1.81
C GLU A 358 -18.31 -17.85 -0.43
N ASP A 359 -17.88 -19.09 -0.24
CA ASP A 359 -17.36 -19.58 1.05
C ASP A 359 -16.14 -18.76 1.49
N ILE A 360 -15.19 -18.49 0.58
CA ILE A 360 -14.00 -17.72 0.87
C ILE A 360 -14.35 -16.30 1.29
N ILE A 361 -15.19 -15.58 0.53
CA ILE A 361 -15.48 -14.17 0.78
C ILE A 361 -16.32 -13.94 2.02
N VAL A 362 -17.27 -14.84 2.31
CA VAL A 362 -18.04 -14.79 3.56
C VAL A 362 -17.11 -15.03 4.76
N TYR A 363 -16.30 -16.09 4.71
CA TYR A 363 -15.31 -16.40 5.75
C TYR A 363 -14.31 -15.25 5.96
N HIS A 364 -13.72 -14.76 4.88
CA HIS A 364 -12.77 -13.64 4.91
C HIS A 364 -13.41 -12.37 5.48
N GLY A 365 -14.63 -12.04 5.08
CA GLY A 365 -15.37 -10.88 5.60
C GLY A 365 -15.59 -10.94 7.10
N ILE A 366 -15.97 -12.11 7.64
CA ILE A 366 -16.14 -12.33 9.09
C ILE A 366 -14.80 -12.13 9.80
N CYS A 367 -13.72 -12.74 9.31
CA CYS A 367 -12.40 -12.59 9.88
C CYS A 367 -11.88 -11.14 9.78
N CYS A 368 -12.16 -10.43 8.68
CA CYS A 368 -11.84 -9.02 8.50
C CYS A 368 -12.51 -8.13 9.55
N MET A 369 -13.79 -8.36 9.83
CA MET A 369 -14.53 -7.58 10.83
C MET A 369 -13.98 -7.77 12.26
N ILE A 370 -13.34 -8.90 12.56
CA ILE A 370 -12.91 -9.23 13.93
C ILE A 370 -11.41 -8.98 14.13
N ILE A 371 -10.56 -9.45 13.22
CA ILE A 371 -9.13 -9.62 13.44
C ILE A 371 -8.29 -8.59 12.70
N TRP A 372 -8.67 -8.27 11.46
CA TRP A 372 -7.84 -7.51 10.53
C TRP A 372 -7.40 -6.13 11.06
N PRO A 373 -8.26 -5.31 11.71
CA PRO A 373 -7.87 -4.00 12.21
C PRO A 373 -6.72 -4.08 13.22
N ILE A 374 -6.72 -5.06 14.10
CA ILE A 374 -5.66 -5.24 15.09
C ILE A 374 -4.40 -5.77 14.43
N ALA A 375 -4.52 -6.74 13.52
CA ALA A 375 -3.37 -7.36 12.86
C ALA A 375 -2.57 -6.39 11.96
N PHE A 376 -3.24 -5.41 11.34
CA PHE A 376 -2.62 -4.53 10.34
C PHE A 376 -2.57 -3.05 10.72
N ASN A 377 -3.45 -2.55 11.58
CA ASN A 377 -3.44 -1.14 11.97
C ASN A 377 -2.73 -0.88 13.31
N LEU A 378 -2.80 -1.81 14.27
CA LEU A 378 -2.06 -1.67 15.53
C LEU A 378 -0.54 -1.59 15.32
N PRO A 379 0.09 -2.33 14.38
CA PRO A 379 1.50 -2.14 14.05
C PRO A 379 1.87 -0.72 13.63
N ASN A 380 0.95 0.05 13.04
CA ASN A 380 1.22 1.43 12.66
C ASN A 380 1.44 2.34 13.87
N VAL A 381 0.80 2.05 15.00
CA VAL A 381 1.07 2.73 16.29
C VAL A 381 2.48 2.42 16.78
N LEU A 382 2.89 1.14 16.69
CA LEU A 382 4.23 0.69 17.10
C LEU A 382 5.31 1.29 16.17
N ARG A 383 5.10 1.27 14.86
CA ARG A 383 6.01 1.89 13.88
C ARG A 383 6.15 3.39 14.10
N ALA A 384 5.06 4.08 14.40
CA ALA A 384 5.05 5.51 14.70
C ALA A 384 5.88 5.86 15.95
N SER A 385 6.10 4.88 16.83
CA SER A 385 6.92 4.97 18.04
C SER A 385 8.29 4.28 17.90
N ASN A 386 8.78 4.07 16.67
CA ASN A 386 10.08 3.46 16.32
C ASN A 386 10.24 1.95 16.65
N ASP A 387 9.19 1.26 17.11
CA ASP A 387 9.24 -0.20 17.37
C ASP A 387 9.05 -1.02 16.07
N VAL A 388 9.83 -0.67 15.05
CA VAL A 388 9.69 -1.19 13.67
C VAL A 388 10.28 -2.58 13.54
N ALA A 389 11.40 -2.84 14.21
CA ALA A 389 12.08 -4.14 14.13
C ALA A 389 11.20 -5.27 14.66
N PHE A 390 10.50 -5.05 15.78
CA PHE A 390 9.54 -6.01 16.29
C PHE A 390 8.42 -6.30 15.28
N CYS A 391 7.86 -5.23 14.68
CA CYS A 391 6.81 -5.37 13.67
C CYS A 391 7.29 -6.21 12.48
N MET A 392 8.47 -5.89 11.95
CA MET A 392 9.05 -6.61 10.81
C MET A 392 9.30 -8.09 11.13
N ILE A 393 9.99 -8.37 12.23
CA ILE A 393 10.36 -9.77 12.61
C ILE A 393 9.10 -10.61 12.81
N LEU A 394 8.14 -10.10 13.58
CA LEU A 394 6.88 -10.80 13.82
C LEU A 394 6.12 -11.06 12.52
N SER A 395 5.98 -10.03 11.68
CA SER A 395 5.25 -10.16 10.41
C SER A 395 5.89 -11.16 9.46
N ILE A 396 7.23 -11.17 9.36
CA ILE A 396 7.95 -12.14 8.53
C ILE A 396 7.78 -13.55 9.08
N LEU A 397 8.02 -13.76 10.38
CA LEU A 397 7.90 -15.09 10.99
C LEU A 397 6.48 -15.64 10.89
N SER A 398 5.45 -14.84 11.19
CA SER A 398 4.05 -15.27 11.08
C SER A 398 3.66 -15.59 9.63
N MET A 399 4.16 -14.81 8.67
CA MET A 399 3.95 -15.06 7.25
C MET A 399 4.53 -16.42 6.82
N TRP A 400 5.78 -16.69 7.17
CA TRP A 400 6.45 -17.94 6.77
C TRP A 400 5.87 -19.16 7.47
N ILE A 401 5.64 -19.08 8.77
CA ILE A 401 5.15 -20.21 9.58
C ILE A 401 3.66 -20.42 9.37
N CYS A 402 2.84 -19.38 9.61
CA CYS A 402 1.39 -19.53 9.60
C CYS A 402 0.84 -19.46 8.17
N ARG A 403 1.20 -18.44 7.38
CA ARG A 403 0.59 -18.29 6.07
C ARG A 403 1.11 -19.31 5.06
N ILE A 404 2.42 -19.48 4.92
CA ILE A 404 2.99 -20.43 3.95
C ILE A 404 2.95 -21.86 4.51
N GLY A 405 3.48 -22.07 5.72
CA GLY A 405 3.55 -23.40 6.33
C GLY A 405 2.18 -24.04 6.53
N MET A 406 1.23 -23.31 7.12
CA MET A 406 -0.14 -23.82 7.32
C MET A 406 -0.95 -23.91 6.03
N SER A 407 -0.66 -23.09 5.00
CA SER A 407 -1.25 -23.28 3.68
C SER A 407 -0.91 -24.64 3.08
N TYR A 408 0.34 -25.07 3.24
CA TYR A 408 0.76 -26.41 2.82
C TYR A 408 0.06 -27.51 3.64
N VAL A 409 -0.02 -27.36 4.96
CA VAL A 409 -0.65 -28.34 5.84
C VAL A 409 -2.17 -28.41 5.56
N LEU A 410 -2.88 -27.30 5.62
CA LEU A 410 -4.34 -27.29 5.46
C LEU A 410 -4.76 -27.51 4.00
N GLY A 411 -4.09 -26.81 3.06
CA GLY A 411 -4.47 -26.88 1.65
C GLY A 411 -4.08 -28.19 1.00
N VAL A 412 -2.81 -28.61 1.16
CA VAL A 412 -2.27 -29.77 0.45
C VAL A 412 -2.41 -31.07 1.27
N ARG A 413 -1.92 -31.08 2.52
CA ARG A 413 -1.90 -32.33 3.33
C ARG A 413 -3.28 -32.75 3.83
N MET A 414 -4.08 -31.80 4.31
CA MET A 414 -5.44 -32.07 4.81
C MET A 414 -6.52 -32.02 3.72
N GLY A 415 -6.17 -31.60 2.50
CA GLY A 415 -7.07 -31.63 1.36
C GLY A 415 -8.16 -30.54 1.34
N PHE A 416 -8.06 -29.49 2.18
CA PHE A 416 -9.01 -28.37 2.14
C PHE A 416 -8.85 -27.43 0.93
N GLY A 417 -7.86 -27.70 0.05
CA GLY A 417 -7.66 -26.96 -1.18
C GLY A 417 -7.46 -25.45 -0.96
N VAL A 418 -8.05 -24.64 -1.84
CA VAL A 418 -7.96 -23.19 -1.78
C VAL A 418 -8.54 -22.59 -0.51
N PHE A 419 -9.63 -23.15 0.04
CA PHE A 419 -10.22 -22.68 1.29
C PHE A 419 -9.26 -22.83 2.47
N GLY A 420 -8.52 -23.96 2.55
CA GLY A 420 -7.47 -24.18 3.54
C GLY A 420 -6.36 -23.13 3.50
N VAL A 421 -6.01 -22.64 2.31
CA VAL A 421 -5.04 -21.55 2.12
C VAL A 421 -5.56 -20.23 2.71
N TRP A 422 -6.84 -19.91 2.52
CA TRP A 422 -7.44 -18.71 3.11
C TRP A 422 -7.59 -18.81 4.63
N VAL A 423 -7.86 -20.00 5.16
CA VAL A 423 -7.83 -20.25 6.61
C VAL A 423 -6.41 -20.02 7.16
N ALA A 424 -5.36 -20.52 6.51
CA ALA A 424 -3.98 -20.28 6.92
C ALA A 424 -3.62 -18.78 6.93
N MET A 425 -4.16 -18.00 5.97
CA MET A 425 -4.00 -16.55 5.95
C MET A 425 -4.62 -15.88 7.17
N THR A 426 -5.80 -16.29 7.59
CA THR A 426 -6.45 -15.73 8.78
C THR A 426 -5.78 -16.20 10.08
N MET A 427 -5.19 -17.39 10.11
CA MET A 427 -4.33 -17.82 11.23
C MET A 427 -3.11 -16.90 11.39
N ASP A 428 -2.45 -16.51 10.29
CA ASP A 428 -1.40 -15.49 10.31
C ASP A 428 -1.90 -14.17 10.96
N TRP A 429 -3.11 -13.73 10.64
CA TRP A 429 -3.69 -12.53 11.25
C TRP A 429 -3.94 -12.67 12.75
N VAL A 430 -4.42 -13.83 13.20
CA VAL A 430 -4.64 -14.12 14.64
C VAL A 430 -3.32 -14.05 15.39
N VAL A 431 -2.29 -14.71 14.88
CA VAL A 431 -0.95 -14.71 15.51
C VAL A 431 -0.40 -13.29 15.60
N ARG A 432 -0.46 -12.52 14.50
CA ARG A 432 -0.06 -11.10 14.49
C ARG A 432 -0.85 -10.30 15.52
N ALA A 433 -2.17 -10.41 15.52
CA ALA A 433 -3.03 -9.67 16.44
C ALA A 433 -2.67 -9.95 17.90
N ILE A 434 -2.48 -11.22 18.27
CA ILE A 434 -2.10 -11.61 19.64
C ILE A 434 -0.79 -10.96 20.04
N PHE A 435 0.28 -11.13 19.25
CA PHE A 435 1.60 -10.63 19.60
C PHE A 435 1.69 -9.10 19.55
N PHE A 436 0.99 -8.44 18.62
CA PHE A 436 0.92 -6.97 18.59
C PHE A 436 0.16 -6.42 19.81
N VAL A 437 -0.94 -7.06 20.24
CA VAL A 437 -1.64 -6.66 21.46
C VAL A 437 -0.77 -6.86 22.69
N LEU A 438 -0.06 -7.99 22.79
CA LEU A 438 0.86 -8.24 23.91
C LEU A 438 1.99 -7.19 23.95
N ARG A 439 2.57 -6.88 22.77
CA ARG A 439 3.60 -5.82 22.66
C ARG A 439 3.05 -4.45 23.06
N TYR A 440 1.87 -4.11 22.57
CA TYR A 440 1.22 -2.85 22.87
C TYR A 440 0.91 -2.71 24.38
N ARG A 441 0.36 -3.77 25.01
CA ARG A 441 0.05 -3.79 26.43
C ARG A 441 1.29 -3.77 27.33
N SER A 442 2.40 -4.33 26.88
CA SER A 442 3.66 -4.32 27.65
C SER A 442 4.28 -2.92 27.85
N GLY A 443 3.85 -1.93 27.05
CA GLY A 443 4.39 -0.57 27.09
C GLY A 443 5.83 -0.41 26.58
N LYS A 444 6.51 -1.51 26.18
CA LYS A 444 7.91 -1.48 25.73
C LYS A 444 8.16 -0.59 24.51
N TRP A 445 7.14 -0.35 23.71
CA TRP A 445 7.19 0.51 22.53
C TRP A 445 7.31 2.01 22.88
N GLN A 446 6.93 2.42 24.11
CA GLN A 446 6.96 3.83 24.57
C GLN A 446 8.37 4.35 24.84
N HIS A 447 9.36 3.48 24.95
CA HIS A 447 10.74 3.83 25.28
C HIS A 447 11.69 3.78 24.08
N GLN A 448 11.16 3.79 22.86
CA GLN A 448 11.94 3.64 21.61
C GLN A 448 12.12 4.98 20.87
N THR A 449 11.51 6.08 21.33
CA THR A 449 11.55 7.41 20.70
C THR A 449 12.64 8.32 21.24
#